data_b52346bf0c10dff49f143acf12f05ffe
#
_entry.id   b52346bf0c10dff49f143acf12f05ffe
#
_cell.length_a   1.000
_cell.length_b   1.000
_cell.length_c   1.000
_cell.angle_alpha   90.00
_cell.angle_beta   90.00
_cell.angle_gamma   90.00
#
_symmetry.space_group_name_H-M   'P 1'
#
loop_
_entity.id
_entity.type
_entity.pdbx_description
1 polymer ?
#
loop_
_entity_poly.entity_id
_entity_poly.type
_entity_poly.pdbx_seq_one_letter_code
_entity_poly.pdbx_strand_id
1 'polypeptide(L)'
;MRKKDLNKILPVATEVDAIWPCTSASGGESAALLLMGGEVAVFENCSSWTLATVYAERAGRDLRTLRTLTGGIFGDTKASILPINLSLVLVALKYRRPGNGSRQSTVCYVNAAHECRIVKNPDRGHYGAVRFPSGYVLPLLWSEQTLQTKLARGRLVQYRQAVYLRQELSQLESSVRSIYEGGLLA
;
A
#
# COMPACT_ATOMS: atom_id res chain seq x y z
N MET A 1 7.30 -16.94 10.69
CA MET A 1 7.26 -17.35 9.27
C MET A 1 8.40 -16.69 8.52
N ARG A 2 9.14 -17.40 7.63
CA ARG A 2 10.25 -16.82 6.86
C ARG A 2 9.69 -16.03 5.66
N LYS A 3 10.38 -14.96 5.21
CA LYS A 3 9.96 -14.17 4.03
C LYS A 3 9.77 -15.03 2.76
N LYS A 4 10.61 -16.05 2.57
CA LYS A 4 10.50 -16.98 1.42
C LYS A 4 9.18 -17.75 1.40
N ASP A 5 8.66 -18.10 2.57
CA ASP A 5 7.40 -18.83 2.70
C ASP A 5 6.22 -17.89 2.45
N LEU A 6 6.28 -16.65 2.97
CA LEU A 6 5.32 -15.59 2.67
C LEU A 6 5.19 -15.33 1.17
N ASN A 7 6.31 -15.31 0.47
CA ASN A 7 6.32 -15.06 -0.97
C ASN A 7 5.53 -16.08 -1.79
N LYS A 8 5.33 -17.29 -1.28
CA LYS A 8 4.56 -18.35 -1.97
C LYS A 8 3.06 -18.28 -1.73
N ILE A 9 2.65 -17.76 -0.56
CA ILE A 9 1.26 -17.83 -0.10
C ILE A 9 0.52 -16.49 -0.14
N LEU A 10 1.24 -15.37 -0.30
CA LEU A 10 0.60 -14.06 -0.39
C LEU A 10 -0.21 -13.94 -1.69
N PRO A 11 -1.43 -13.40 -1.64
CA PRO A 11 -2.24 -13.06 -2.81
C PRO A 11 -1.50 -12.14 -3.78
N VAL A 12 -2.04 -11.99 -4.99
CA VAL A 12 -1.51 -11.01 -5.95
C VAL A 12 -1.80 -9.58 -5.51
N ALA A 13 -0.90 -8.66 -5.88
CA ALA A 13 -0.97 -7.26 -5.46
C ALA A 13 -2.28 -6.55 -5.84
N THR A 14 -2.89 -6.96 -6.96
CA THR A 14 -4.16 -6.43 -7.47
C THR A 14 -5.37 -6.76 -6.60
N GLU A 15 -5.27 -7.71 -5.69
CA GLU A 15 -6.37 -8.12 -4.81
C GLU A 15 -6.30 -7.48 -3.42
N VAL A 16 -5.23 -6.75 -3.10
CA VAL A 16 -4.96 -6.25 -1.76
C VAL A 16 -5.60 -4.88 -1.54
N ASP A 17 -6.56 -4.79 -0.61
CA ASP A 17 -7.19 -3.54 -0.17
C ASP A 17 -6.47 -2.90 1.02
N ALA A 18 -6.08 -3.70 2.02
CA ALA A 18 -5.41 -3.18 3.21
C ALA A 18 -4.55 -4.23 3.91
N ILE A 19 -3.58 -3.75 4.68
CA ILE A 19 -2.72 -4.55 5.57
C ILE A 19 -2.69 -3.86 6.93
N TRP A 20 -3.01 -4.56 8.02
CA TRP A 20 -2.95 -3.97 9.36
C TRP A 20 -2.36 -4.93 10.39
N PRO A 21 -1.78 -4.39 11.48
CA PRO A 21 -1.24 -5.22 12.54
C PRO A 21 -2.37 -5.79 13.40
N CYS A 22 -2.29 -7.06 13.71
CA CYS A 22 -3.17 -7.74 14.67
C CYS A 22 -2.32 -8.50 15.71
N THR A 23 -2.98 -9.09 16.68
CA THR A 23 -2.34 -9.92 17.70
C THR A 23 -2.70 -11.36 17.45
N SER A 24 -1.72 -12.25 17.42
CA SER A 24 -1.99 -13.69 17.33
C SER A 24 -2.64 -14.21 18.61
N ALA A 25 -3.23 -15.40 18.53
CA ALA A 25 -3.78 -16.10 19.70
C ALA A 25 -2.70 -16.36 20.80
N SER A 26 -1.44 -16.49 20.39
CA SER A 26 -0.27 -16.62 21.29
C SER A 26 0.27 -15.30 21.85
N GLY A 27 -0.36 -14.14 21.55
CA GLY A 27 0.08 -12.82 21.99
C GLY A 27 1.19 -12.18 21.15
N GLY A 28 1.67 -12.85 20.10
CA GLY A 28 2.70 -12.33 19.19
C GLY A 28 2.16 -11.28 18.19
N GLU A 29 3.05 -10.52 17.56
CA GLU A 29 2.68 -9.63 16.46
C GLU A 29 2.33 -10.45 15.22
N SER A 30 1.17 -10.15 14.65
CA SER A 30 0.68 -10.72 13.40
C SER A 30 0.17 -9.61 12.49
N ALA A 31 0.00 -9.91 11.22
CA ALA A 31 -0.59 -8.98 10.26
C ALA A 31 -1.81 -9.61 9.60
N ALA A 32 -2.86 -8.82 9.46
CA ALA A 32 -4.04 -9.15 8.67
C ALA A 32 -3.99 -8.43 7.33
N LEU A 33 -4.55 -9.06 6.31
CA LEU A 33 -4.62 -8.57 4.94
C LEU A 33 -6.06 -8.70 4.47
N LEU A 34 -6.65 -7.58 4.02
CA LEU A 34 -7.98 -7.54 3.42
C LEU A 34 -7.85 -7.68 1.91
N LEU A 35 -8.64 -8.57 1.34
CA LEU A 35 -8.78 -8.75 -0.10
C LEU A 35 -10.02 -8.01 -0.62
N MET A 36 -10.03 -7.66 -1.91
CA MET A 36 -11.15 -6.96 -2.58
C MET A 36 -12.51 -7.64 -2.37
N GLY A 37 -12.53 -8.97 -2.26
CA GLY A 37 -13.75 -9.75 -1.96
C GLY A 37 -14.23 -9.65 -0.52
N GLY A 38 -13.49 -8.94 0.37
CA GLY A 38 -13.83 -8.84 1.80
C GLY A 38 -13.25 -9.97 2.66
N GLU A 39 -12.55 -10.91 2.07
CA GLU A 39 -11.83 -11.95 2.80
C GLU A 39 -10.66 -11.35 3.58
N VAL A 40 -10.45 -11.83 4.80
CA VAL A 40 -9.34 -11.43 5.67
C VAL A 40 -8.42 -12.61 5.90
N ALA A 41 -7.20 -12.51 5.41
CA ALA A 41 -6.14 -13.48 5.66
C ALA A 41 -5.24 -12.98 6.81
N VAL A 42 -4.92 -13.87 7.77
CA VAL A 42 -4.05 -13.56 8.90
C VAL A 42 -2.72 -14.30 8.78
N PHE A 43 -1.63 -13.57 8.91
CA PHE A 43 -0.26 -14.07 8.85
C PHE A 43 0.40 -13.94 10.22
N GLU A 44 0.58 -15.07 10.90
CA GLU A 44 1.18 -15.13 12.22
C GLU A 44 2.68 -14.86 12.23
N ASN A 45 3.17 -14.28 13.33
CA ASN A 45 4.60 -13.94 13.51
C ASN A 45 5.15 -13.08 12.37
N CYS A 46 4.34 -12.13 11.90
CA CYS A 46 4.65 -11.27 10.78
C CYS A 46 4.08 -9.87 11.03
N SER A 47 4.88 -8.83 10.82
CA SER A 47 4.39 -7.44 10.93
C SER A 47 3.76 -6.97 9.60
N SER A 48 2.91 -5.95 9.68
CA SER A 48 2.35 -5.28 8.50
C SER A 48 3.45 -4.70 7.59
N TRP A 49 4.56 -4.24 8.18
CA TRP A 49 5.75 -3.81 7.44
C TRP A 49 6.41 -4.95 6.68
N THR A 50 6.49 -6.13 7.28
CA THR A 50 7.07 -7.33 6.62
C THR A 50 6.26 -7.71 5.39
N LEU A 51 4.91 -7.71 5.47
CA LEU A 51 4.06 -7.97 4.30
C LEU A 51 4.27 -6.93 3.20
N ALA A 52 4.26 -5.64 3.54
CA ALA A 52 4.54 -4.58 2.58
C ALA A 52 5.93 -4.74 1.91
N THR A 53 6.94 -5.17 2.68
CA THR A 53 8.30 -5.43 2.17
C THR A 53 8.29 -6.59 1.15
N VAL A 54 7.59 -7.68 1.43
CA VAL A 54 7.51 -8.83 0.50
C VAL A 54 6.83 -8.41 -0.81
N TYR A 55 5.77 -7.61 -0.76
CA TYR A 55 5.14 -7.08 -1.98
C TYR A 55 6.08 -6.18 -2.78
N ALA A 56 6.88 -5.34 -2.11
CA ALA A 56 7.88 -4.51 -2.79
C ALA A 56 8.97 -5.37 -3.45
N GLU A 57 9.50 -6.36 -2.74
CA GLU A 57 10.49 -7.31 -3.26
C GLU A 57 9.96 -8.10 -4.49
N ARG A 58 8.69 -8.53 -4.47
CA ARG A 58 8.03 -9.15 -5.64
C ARG A 58 7.97 -8.24 -6.86
N ALA A 59 7.83 -6.94 -6.63
CA ALA A 59 7.82 -5.93 -7.68
C ALA A 59 9.23 -5.44 -8.06
N GLY A 60 10.30 -6.05 -7.56
CA GLY A 60 11.68 -5.61 -7.79
C GLY A 60 11.98 -4.25 -7.17
N ARG A 61 11.29 -3.87 -6.11
CA ARG A 61 11.42 -2.56 -5.45
C ARG A 61 12.01 -2.70 -4.05
N ASP A 62 12.84 -1.73 -3.66
CA ASP A 62 13.27 -1.56 -2.28
C ASP A 62 12.34 -0.59 -1.54
N LEU A 63 11.76 -1.06 -0.44
CA LEU A 63 10.76 -0.30 0.31
C LEU A 63 11.32 0.99 0.95
N ARG A 64 12.59 0.97 1.36
CA ARG A 64 13.25 2.15 1.95
C ARG A 64 13.46 3.22 0.90
N THR A 65 13.93 2.83 -0.29
CA THR A 65 14.08 3.72 -1.44
C THR A 65 12.75 4.34 -1.85
N LEU A 66 11.67 3.55 -1.96
CA LEU A 66 10.33 4.06 -2.25
C LEU A 66 9.87 5.10 -1.22
N ARG A 67 10.13 4.84 0.05
CA ARG A 67 9.79 5.75 1.14
C ARG A 67 10.54 7.08 1.02
N THR A 68 11.81 7.06 0.69
CA THR A 68 12.64 8.27 0.52
C THR A 68 12.16 9.09 -0.67
N LEU A 69 11.90 8.46 -1.81
CA LEU A 69 11.41 9.11 -3.03
C LEU A 69 10.08 9.85 -2.79
N THR A 70 9.12 9.18 -2.15
CA THR A 70 7.80 9.80 -1.88
C THR A 70 7.88 10.88 -0.81
N GLY A 71 8.79 10.77 0.16
CA GLY A 71 9.08 11.82 1.14
C GLY A 71 9.53 13.12 0.49
N GLY A 72 10.41 13.05 -0.50
CA GLY A 72 10.88 14.20 -1.28
C GLY A 72 9.75 14.91 -2.04
N ILE A 73 8.77 14.16 -2.57
CA ILE A 73 7.64 14.73 -3.33
C ILE A 73 6.74 15.64 -2.46
N PHE A 74 6.54 15.29 -1.19
CA PHE A 74 5.60 16.00 -0.30
C PHE A 74 6.28 16.80 0.81
N GLY A 75 7.63 16.88 0.82
CA GLY A 75 8.36 17.53 1.90
C GLY A 75 8.20 16.85 3.27
N ASP A 76 7.76 15.60 3.30
CA ASP A 76 7.49 14.83 4.51
C ASP A 76 8.61 13.81 4.73
N THR A 77 9.45 14.04 5.73
CA THR A 77 10.54 13.13 6.11
C THR A 77 10.04 11.76 6.60
N LYS A 78 8.76 11.68 6.98
CA LYS A 78 8.08 10.43 7.38
C LYS A 78 7.17 9.94 6.26
N ALA A 79 7.73 9.76 5.05
CA ALA A 79 6.96 9.31 3.90
C ALA A 79 6.02 8.16 4.26
N SER A 80 4.75 8.43 4.06
CA SER A 80 3.65 7.53 4.42
C SER A 80 3.04 6.81 3.21
N ILE A 81 3.69 6.94 2.03
CA ILE A 81 3.18 6.37 0.78
C ILE A 81 4.25 5.47 0.17
N LEU A 82 3.85 4.26 -0.17
CA LEU A 82 4.70 3.21 -0.73
C LEU A 82 4.13 2.78 -2.09
N PRO A 83 4.55 3.41 -3.19
CA PRO A 83 4.06 3.10 -4.53
C PRO A 83 4.77 1.86 -5.09
N ILE A 84 4.32 0.69 -4.69
CA ILE A 84 4.94 -0.59 -5.06
C ILE A 84 4.79 -0.82 -6.57
N ASN A 85 3.58 -0.67 -7.10
CA ASN A 85 3.25 -0.66 -8.52
C ASN A 85 1.95 0.11 -8.76
N LEU A 86 1.40 0.10 -9.98
CA LEU A 86 0.16 0.84 -10.31
C LEU A 86 -1.09 0.31 -9.59
N SER A 87 -1.12 -0.97 -9.25
CA SER A 87 -2.26 -1.60 -8.56
C SER A 87 -2.09 -1.66 -7.04
N LEU A 88 -0.89 -1.36 -6.52
CA LEU A 88 -0.61 -1.40 -5.08
C LEU A 88 0.18 -0.16 -4.63
N VAL A 89 -0.56 0.85 -4.24
CA VAL A 89 -0.04 2.09 -3.65
C VAL A 89 -0.47 2.15 -2.19
N LEU A 90 0.39 1.70 -1.30
CA LEU A 90 0.11 1.59 0.12
C LEU A 90 0.31 2.92 0.84
N VAL A 91 -0.74 3.41 1.47
CA VAL A 91 -0.72 4.61 2.32
C VAL A 91 -0.70 4.20 3.77
N ALA A 92 0.35 4.59 4.49
CA ALA A 92 0.51 4.32 5.92
C ALA A 92 -0.41 5.21 6.74
N LEU A 93 -1.27 4.61 7.56
CA LEU A 93 -2.25 5.28 8.39
C LEU A 93 -2.12 4.82 9.85
N LYS A 94 -2.46 5.70 10.80
CA LYS A 94 -2.38 5.38 12.22
C LYS A 94 -3.58 4.51 12.62
N TYR A 95 -3.32 3.28 13.00
CA TYR A 95 -4.32 2.26 13.29
C TYR A 95 -4.60 2.10 14.79
N ARG A 96 -3.55 1.96 15.61
CA ARG A 96 -3.67 1.79 17.07
C ARG A 96 -2.62 2.61 17.82
N ARG A 97 -2.87 2.88 19.10
CA ARG A 97 -1.87 3.50 19.98
C ARG A 97 -0.79 2.49 20.33
N PRO A 98 0.47 2.93 20.53
CA PRO A 98 1.48 2.05 21.09
C PRO A 98 1.02 1.57 22.47
N GLY A 99 1.09 0.28 22.72
CA GLY A 99 0.92 -0.26 24.08
C GLY A 99 2.14 0.05 24.94
N ASN A 100 1.97 0.15 26.25
CA ASN A 100 3.07 0.35 27.19
C ASN A 100 4.09 -0.79 27.04
N GLY A 101 5.33 -0.45 26.63
CA GLY A 101 6.42 -1.41 26.46
C GLY A 101 6.35 -2.32 25.22
N SER A 102 5.34 -2.20 24.40
CA SER A 102 5.17 -3.07 23.23
C SER A 102 5.88 -2.50 21.99
N ARG A 103 6.69 -3.33 21.34
CA ARG A 103 7.31 -3.04 20.04
C ARG A 103 6.36 -3.28 18.86
N GLN A 104 5.07 -3.47 19.12
CA GLN A 104 4.08 -3.81 18.10
C GLN A 104 3.83 -2.64 17.15
N SER A 105 3.64 -2.95 15.89
CA SER A 105 3.31 -1.96 14.85
C SER A 105 2.00 -1.23 15.18
N THR A 106 2.00 0.10 14.99
CA THR A 106 0.84 0.97 15.19
C THR A 106 0.26 1.48 13.88
N VAL A 107 0.86 1.07 12.77
CA VAL A 107 0.57 1.54 11.42
C VAL A 107 -0.09 0.44 10.61
N CYS A 108 -1.19 0.77 9.95
CA CYS A 108 -1.75 -0.02 8.86
C CYS A 108 -1.43 0.61 7.50
N TYR A 109 -1.65 -0.12 6.45
CA TYR A 109 -1.51 0.31 5.06
C TYR A 109 -2.82 0.11 4.34
N VAL A 110 -3.32 1.16 3.69
CA VAL A 110 -4.51 1.12 2.82
C VAL A 110 -4.04 1.31 1.39
N ASN A 111 -4.53 0.49 0.48
CA ASN A 111 -4.24 0.62 -0.95
C ASN A 111 -5.04 1.78 -1.54
N ALA A 112 -4.37 2.87 -1.90
CA ALA A 112 -5.00 4.04 -2.50
C ALA A 112 -5.35 3.83 -3.99
N ALA A 113 -4.84 2.76 -4.63
CA ALA A 113 -5.18 2.42 -6.00
C ALA A 113 -6.59 1.85 -6.14
N HIS A 114 -7.16 1.34 -5.05
CA HIS A 114 -8.51 0.80 -5.03
C HIS A 114 -9.54 1.83 -4.52
N GLU A 115 -10.80 1.60 -4.88
CA GLU A 115 -11.90 2.41 -4.37
C GLU A 115 -12.07 2.17 -2.86
N CYS A 116 -12.19 3.27 -2.12
CA CYS A 116 -12.55 3.24 -0.72
C CYS A 116 -13.19 4.57 -0.34
N ARG A 117 -14.03 4.55 0.69
CA ARG A 117 -14.72 5.74 1.23
C ARG A 117 -14.29 5.99 2.66
N ILE A 118 -14.15 7.25 3.01
CA ILE A 118 -13.90 7.65 4.38
C ILE A 118 -15.25 7.86 5.06
N VAL A 119 -15.39 7.27 6.24
CA VAL A 119 -16.59 7.32 7.09
C VAL A 119 -16.17 7.62 8.52
N LYS A 120 -17.13 7.99 9.37
CA LYS A 120 -16.87 8.11 10.82
C LYS A 120 -16.48 6.76 11.41
N ASN A 121 -15.55 6.78 12.35
CA ASN A 121 -15.21 5.57 13.09
C ASN A 121 -16.41 5.14 13.96
N PRO A 122 -16.95 3.92 13.81
CA PRO A 122 -18.12 3.47 14.55
C PRO A 122 -17.90 3.44 16.07
N ASP A 123 -16.68 3.14 16.51
CA ASP A 123 -16.36 3.00 17.95
C ASP A 123 -15.90 4.32 18.58
N ARG A 124 -15.41 5.27 17.79
CA ARG A 124 -14.81 6.52 18.25
C ARG A 124 -15.12 7.66 17.29
N GLY A 125 -16.30 8.27 17.45
CA GLY A 125 -16.89 9.21 16.48
C GLY A 125 -16.08 10.46 16.13
N HIS A 126 -15.00 10.78 16.86
CA HIS A 126 -14.08 11.88 16.52
C HIS A 126 -12.94 11.46 15.60
N TYR A 127 -12.83 10.16 15.30
CA TYR A 127 -11.89 9.60 14.34
C TYR A 127 -12.63 9.13 13.09
N GLY A 128 -11.87 8.94 12.01
CA GLY A 128 -12.36 8.36 10.77
C GLY A 128 -12.11 6.86 10.68
N ALA A 129 -12.75 6.25 9.69
CA ALA A 129 -12.51 4.88 9.27
C ALA A 129 -12.49 4.82 7.73
N VAL A 130 -11.92 3.77 7.18
CA VAL A 130 -11.99 3.48 5.74
C VAL A 130 -12.97 2.34 5.52
N ARG A 131 -13.99 2.59 4.67
CA ARG A 131 -14.93 1.57 4.19
C ARG A 131 -14.56 1.15 2.79
N PHE A 132 -14.43 -0.13 2.58
CA PHE A 132 -14.13 -0.77 1.29
C PHE A 132 -15.42 -1.19 0.57
N PRO A 133 -15.38 -1.43 -0.77
CA PRO A 133 -16.54 -1.89 -1.54
C PRO A 133 -17.12 -3.21 -1.01
N SER A 134 -16.29 -4.07 -0.43
CA SER A 134 -16.70 -5.31 0.25
C SER A 134 -17.59 -5.10 1.47
N GLY A 135 -17.77 -3.84 1.92
CA GLY A 135 -18.47 -3.50 3.16
C GLY A 135 -17.59 -3.51 4.40
N TYR A 136 -16.36 -4.03 4.32
CA TYR A 136 -15.41 -4.01 5.45
C TYR A 136 -15.11 -2.58 5.88
N VAL A 137 -15.08 -2.33 7.19
CA VAL A 137 -14.75 -1.00 7.78
C VAL A 137 -13.51 -1.14 8.63
N LEU A 138 -12.44 -0.44 8.24
CA LEU A 138 -11.17 -0.39 9.00
C LEU A 138 -11.14 0.88 9.87
N PRO A 139 -11.32 0.78 11.19
CA PRO A 139 -11.28 1.92 12.09
C PRO A 139 -9.86 2.47 12.24
N LEU A 140 -9.70 3.80 12.26
CA LEU A 140 -8.40 4.48 12.31
C LEU A 140 -8.34 5.52 13.43
N LEU A 141 -7.15 6.04 13.73
CA LEU A 141 -6.92 7.03 14.79
C LEU A 141 -6.62 8.44 14.25
N TRP A 142 -7.04 8.75 13.04
CA TRP A 142 -6.98 10.09 12.46
C TRP A 142 -8.38 10.58 12.10
N SER A 143 -8.55 11.92 12.06
CA SER A 143 -9.79 12.53 11.59
C SER A 143 -10.08 12.20 10.13
N GLU A 144 -11.34 12.26 9.74
CA GLU A 144 -11.76 12.05 8.35
C GLU A 144 -10.99 12.94 7.38
N GLN A 145 -10.82 14.23 7.72
CA GLN A 145 -10.05 15.19 6.88
C GLN A 145 -8.59 14.76 6.69
N THR A 146 -7.92 14.29 7.76
CA THR A 146 -6.55 13.78 7.66
C THR A 146 -6.46 12.56 6.76
N LEU A 147 -7.42 11.63 6.89
CA LEU A 147 -7.50 10.43 6.05
C LEU A 147 -7.73 10.79 4.59
N GLN A 148 -8.63 11.73 4.29
CA GLN A 148 -8.88 12.24 2.93
C GLN A 148 -7.60 12.79 2.31
N THR A 149 -6.88 13.65 3.03
CA THR A 149 -5.62 14.22 2.56
C THR A 149 -4.58 13.15 2.27
N LYS A 150 -4.42 12.17 3.16
CA LYS A 150 -3.43 11.11 2.99
C LYS A 150 -3.75 10.19 1.81
N LEU A 151 -5.00 9.76 1.66
CA LEU A 151 -5.42 8.91 0.54
C LEU A 151 -5.38 9.67 -0.80
N ALA A 152 -5.77 10.94 -0.82
CA ALA A 152 -5.65 11.78 -2.02
C ALA A 152 -4.18 11.90 -2.49
N ARG A 153 -3.23 12.06 -1.55
CA ARG A 153 -1.79 12.04 -1.88
C ARG A 153 -1.35 10.68 -2.46
N GLY A 154 -1.86 9.56 -1.93
CA GLY A 154 -1.59 8.23 -2.47
C GLY A 154 -2.06 8.10 -3.92
N ARG A 155 -3.29 8.54 -4.22
CA ARG A 155 -3.84 8.57 -5.59
C ARG A 155 -3.07 9.48 -6.53
N LEU A 156 -2.58 10.62 -6.03
CA LEU A 156 -1.72 11.50 -6.83
C LEU A 156 -0.39 10.84 -7.19
N VAL A 157 0.22 10.08 -6.27
CA VAL A 157 1.43 9.31 -6.56
C VAL A 157 1.16 8.24 -7.61
N GLN A 158 0.06 7.50 -7.50
CA GLN A 158 -0.37 6.52 -8.50
C GLN A 158 -0.54 7.16 -9.88
N TYR A 159 -1.24 8.27 -9.95
CA TYR A 159 -1.44 9.02 -11.21
C TYR A 159 -0.10 9.42 -11.84
N ARG A 160 0.83 9.98 -11.06
CA ARG A 160 2.16 10.34 -11.56
C ARG A 160 2.93 9.14 -12.09
N GLN A 161 2.87 7.99 -11.42
CA GLN A 161 3.48 6.77 -11.93
C GLN A 161 2.85 6.32 -13.26
N ALA A 162 1.53 6.39 -13.38
CA ALA A 162 0.83 6.02 -14.60
C ALA A 162 1.22 6.94 -15.78
N VAL A 163 1.31 8.24 -15.55
CA VAL A 163 1.76 9.23 -16.55
C VAL A 163 3.19 8.94 -16.99
N TYR A 164 4.10 8.72 -16.04
CA TYR A 164 5.50 8.42 -16.33
C TYR A 164 5.65 7.15 -17.19
N LEU A 165 5.00 6.06 -16.80
CA LEU A 165 5.03 4.80 -17.54
C LEU A 165 4.45 4.94 -18.95
N ARG A 166 3.39 5.73 -19.11
CA ARG A 166 2.82 6.01 -20.44
C ARG A 166 3.81 6.76 -21.32
N GLN A 167 4.55 7.72 -20.77
CA GLN A 167 5.59 8.45 -21.52
C GLN A 167 6.74 7.53 -21.94
N GLU A 168 7.21 6.66 -21.04
CA GLU A 168 8.25 5.67 -21.37
C GLU A 168 7.81 4.71 -22.46
N LEU A 169 6.59 4.17 -22.39
CA LEU A 169 6.04 3.29 -23.42
C LEU A 169 5.97 3.99 -24.79
N SER A 170 5.50 5.24 -24.81
CA SER A 170 5.44 6.02 -26.05
C SER A 170 6.83 6.26 -26.69
N GLN A 171 7.85 6.49 -25.84
CA GLN A 171 9.23 6.62 -26.32
C GLN A 171 9.79 5.31 -26.88
N LEU A 172 9.51 4.20 -26.21
CA LEU A 172 9.89 2.86 -26.69
C LEU A 172 9.22 2.51 -28.02
N GLU A 173 7.91 2.76 -28.15
CA GLU A 173 7.17 2.55 -29.41
C GLU A 173 7.77 3.37 -30.55
N SER A 174 8.11 4.64 -30.31
CA SER A 174 8.75 5.50 -31.31
C SER A 174 10.13 4.99 -31.70
N SER A 175 10.91 4.51 -30.73
CA SER A 175 12.24 3.96 -30.98
C SER A 175 12.18 2.65 -31.80
N VAL A 176 11.24 1.76 -31.43
CA VAL A 176 11.01 0.51 -32.18
C VAL A 176 10.59 0.80 -33.61
N ARG A 177 9.66 1.74 -33.79
CA ARG A 177 9.21 2.15 -35.14
C ARG A 177 10.35 2.69 -36.00
N SER A 178 11.21 3.54 -35.46
CA SER A 178 12.39 4.08 -36.12
C SER A 178 13.36 2.97 -36.59
N ILE A 179 13.55 1.91 -35.78
CA ILE A 179 14.40 0.77 -36.18
C ILE A 179 13.80 0.00 -37.33
N TYR A 180 12.49 -0.24 -37.35
CA TYR A 180 11.81 -0.96 -38.44
C TYR A 180 11.79 -0.15 -39.75
N GLU A 181 11.51 1.16 -39.65
CA GLU A 181 11.47 2.04 -40.83
C GLU A 181 12.88 2.29 -41.39
N GLY A 182 13.91 2.42 -40.53
CA GLY A 182 15.30 2.58 -40.97
C GLY A 182 15.96 1.31 -41.55
N GLY A 183 15.52 0.13 -41.08
CA GLY A 183 16.00 -1.17 -41.59
C GLY A 183 15.40 -1.62 -42.93
N LEU A 184 14.34 -0.96 -43.44
CA LEU A 184 13.72 -1.22 -44.72
C LEU A 184 14.37 -0.42 -45.88
N LEU A 185 15.29 0.50 -45.57
CA LEU A 185 15.99 1.37 -46.54
C LEU A 185 17.47 1.01 -46.69
N ALA A 186 17.93 -0.08 -46.10
CA ALA A 186 19.27 -0.65 -46.25
C ALA A 186 19.21 -2.02 -46.96
#